data_41527f77fe0cd8664d46858e64ad8c57
#
_entry.id   41527f77fe0cd8664d46858e64ad8c57
#
_cell.length_a   1.000
_cell.length_b   1.000
_cell.length_c   1.000
_cell.angle_alpha   90.00
_cell.angle_beta   90.00
_cell.angle_gamma   90.00
#
_symmetry.space_group_name_H-M   'P 1'
#
loop_
_entity.id
_entity.type
_entity.pdbx_description
1 polymer ?
#
loop_
_entity_poly.entity_id
_entity_poly.type
_entity_poly.pdbx_seq_one_letter_code
_entity_poly.pdbx_strand_id
1 'polypeptide(L)'
;MRILFIHQNLPGQFQHLIQHCYQQKGWEARGIGERRWVTGNLAKMPAGFPIHIYDVLDPPPSHPYLVQTSQAIIRGLAVVPILKRLRTQGWLPDIIYAHPGWGEALYLREVFPDARILHYCEYYYRPYGQDIGFDPEYPSSEDALLELHTRNTHHLLSLESMDLGISPTRWQKQCFPNAYQNKIQVIHDGIDTQRVSPDATATLTLNNGQLLSKNDEIISFVNRNLEPYRGFHVFMRSLPDVLTHRPKAQVLIAGGDSVSYGKPPSQGSYRQQMLLELHDQLHPHMDRIHFLGKIPYTKYLQLLRISSAHVYFTYPFVLSWSLLEAMACGAPVLASRTAPVEEVIHNELNGYLIDFFSIQELSRKLIDVLDQAKSPVIQALRMNARQTVVDRYDLQRFCLPQQMQRIMTS
;
A
#
# COMPACT_ATOMS: atom_id res chain seq x y z
N MET A 1 8.27 -25.45 -15.70
CA MET A 1 7.02 -24.93 -15.12
C MET A 1 6.64 -23.64 -15.81
N ARG A 2 5.38 -23.48 -16.18
CA ARG A 2 4.83 -22.29 -16.82
C ARG A 2 3.95 -21.52 -15.84
N ILE A 3 4.27 -20.25 -15.59
CA ILE A 3 3.53 -19.40 -14.66
C ILE A 3 3.04 -18.14 -15.36
N LEU A 4 1.76 -17.80 -15.14
CA LEU A 4 1.12 -16.61 -15.67
C LEU A 4 0.77 -15.65 -14.52
N PHE A 5 1.33 -14.46 -14.54
CA PHE A 5 1.00 -13.38 -13.60
C PHE A 5 -0.03 -12.45 -14.21
N ILE A 6 -1.11 -12.17 -13.50
CA ILE A 6 -2.18 -11.26 -13.96
C ILE A 6 -2.43 -10.18 -12.93
N HIS A 7 -2.20 -8.94 -13.32
CA HIS A 7 -2.38 -7.78 -12.46
C HIS A 7 -2.67 -6.53 -13.28
N GLN A 8 -3.70 -5.76 -12.92
CA GLN A 8 -4.03 -4.50 -13.62
C GLN A 8 -2.78 -3.62 -13.80
N ASN A 9 -2.06 -3.37 -12.72
CA ASN A 9 -0.87 -2.53 -12.66
C ASN A 9 0.44 -3.33 -12.73
N LEU A 10 0.49 -4.40 -13.52
CA LEU A 10 1.66 -5.27 -13.58
C LEU A 10 2.97 -4.45 -13.55
N PRO A 11 3.98 -4.80 -12.72
CA PRO A 11 4.06 -5.98 -11.86
C PRO A 11 3.26 -5.90 -10.56
N GLY A 12 2.84 -4.72 -10.08
CA GLY A 12 2.14 -4.56 -8.82
C GLY A 12 2.89 -5.25 -7.66
N GLN A 13 2.18 -6.00 -6.86
CA GLN A 13 2.73 -6.78 -5.74
C GLN A 13 3.57 -7.97 -6.20
N PHE A 14 3.49 -8.38 -7.47
CA PHE A 14 4.23 -9.51 -8.01
C PHE A 14 5.68 -9.19 -8.45
N GLN A 15 6.16 -7.97 -8.24
CA GLN A 15 7.46 -7.50 -8.75
C GLN A 15 8.61 -8.47 -8.41
N HIS A 16 8.73 -8.85 -7.15
CA HIS A 16 9.81 -9.71 -6.68
C HIS A 16 9.63 -11.16 -7.12
N LEU A 17 8.38 -11.64 -7.15
CA LEU A 17 8.04 -12.97 -7.65
C LEU A 17 8.33 -13.11 -9.14
N ILE A 18 7.93 -12.13 -9.96
CA ILE A 18 8.21 -12.10 -11.40
C ILE A 18 9.70 -12.14 -11.63
N GLN A 19 10.48 -11.29 -10.93
CA GLN A 19 11.94 -11.27 -11.04
C GLN A 19 12.53 -12.64 -10.71
N HIS A 20 12.09 -13.26 -9.62
CA HIS A 20 12.58 -14.57 -9.17
C HIS A 20 12.19 -15.68 -10.15
N CYS A 21 10.91 -15.81 -10.52
CA CYS A 21 10.41 -16.86 -11.39
C CYS A 21 11.00 -16.78 -12.80
N TYR A 22 11.20 -15.57 -13.34
CA TYR A 22 11.77 -15.37 -14.67
C TYR A 22 13.24 -15.78 -14.75
N GLN A 23 13.97 -15.72 -13.63
CA GLN A 23 15.38 -16.13 -13.54
C GLN A 23 15.55 -17.63 -13.27
N GLN A 24 14.48 -18.37 -12.93
CA GLN A 24 14.58 -19.80 -12.65
C GLN A 24 14.82 -20.62 -13.93
N LYS A 25 15.86 -21.44 -13.93
CA LYS A 25 16.15 -22.34 -15.04
C LYS A 25 15.01 -23.35 -15.25
N GLY A 26 14.52 -23.44 -16.48
CA GLY A 26 13.44 -24.36 -16.84
C GLY A 26 12.03 -23.83 -16.52
N TRP A 27 11.90 -22.56 -16.13
CA TRP A 27 10.62 -21.90 -15.98
C TRP A 27 10.33 -20.97 -17.14
N GLU A 28 9.05 -20.86 -17.51
CA GLU A 28 8.54 -19.87 -18.43
C GLU A 28 7.53 -18.99 -17.70
N ALA A 29 7.91 -17.74 -17.45
CA ALA A 29 7.01 -16.79 -16.79
C ALA A 29 6.52 -15.75 -17.80
N ARG A 30 5.22 -15.45 -17.78
CA ARG A 30 4.57 -14.41 -18.60
C ARG A 30 3.66 -13.53 -17.74
N GLY A 31 3.37 -12.33 -18.24
CA GLY A 31 2.48 -11.39 -17.56
C GLY A 31 1.34 -10.90 -18.43
N ILE A 32 0.20 -10.55 -17.78
CA ILE A 32 -0.91 -9.84 -18.40
C ILE A 32 -1.21 -8.60 -17.55
N GLY A 33 -1.39 -7.43 -18.21
CA GLY A 33 -1.74 -6.19 -17.53
C GLY A 33 -2.42 -5.17 -18.44
N GLU A 34 -3.07 -4.16 -17.83
CA GLU A 34 -3.75 -3.09 -18.55
C GLU A 34 -2.75 -2.06 -19.10
N ARG A 35 -2.88 -1.68 -20.38
CA ARG A 35 -1.98 -0.73 -21.06
C ARG A 35 -1.74 0.55 -20.26
N ARG A 36 -2.83 1.13 -19.78
CA ARG A 36 -2.82 2.40 -19.04
C ARG A 36 -1.80 2.41 -17.88
N TRP A 37 -1.57 1.28 -17.23
CA TRP A 37 -0.72 1.20 -16.04
C TRP A 37 0.62 0.53 -16.32
N VAL A 38 0.62 -0.51 -17.16
CA VAL A 38 1.84 -1.29 -17.46
C VAL A 38 2.91 -0.43 -18.11
N THR A 39 2.53 0.48 -19.02
CA THR A 39 3.49 1.34 -19.75
C THR A 39 4.41 2.12 -18.81
N GLY A 40 3.86 2.66 -17.71
CA GLY A 40 4.65 3.38 -16.69
C GLY A 40 5.46 2.48 -15.75
N ASN A 41 5.24 1.16 -15.81
CA ASN A 41 5.86 0.19 -14.90
C ASN A 41 6.90 -0.73 -15.56
N LEU A 42 7.16 -0.59 -16.86
CA LEU A 42 8.06 -1.49 -17.61
C LEU A 42 9.45 -1.60 -16.97
N ALA A 43 10.00 -0.51 -16.48
CA ALA A 43 11.31 -0.47 -15.83
C ALA A 43 11.39 -1.26 -14.51
N LYS A 44 10.26 -1.68 -13.95
CA LYS A 44 10.20 -2.50 -12.73
C LYS A 44 10.23 -4.00 -13.02
N MET A 45 10.18 -4.39 -14.28
CA MET A 45 10.17 -5.79 -14.70
C MET A 45 11.54 -6.21 -15.25
N PRO A 46 11.86 -7.51 -15.24
CA PRO A 46 13.09 -8.00 -15.87
C PRO A 46 13.13 -7.65 -17.35
N ALA A 47 14.32 -7.34 -17.87
CA ALA A 47 14.50 -7.10 -19.30
C ALA A 47 14.07 -8.33 -20.11
N GLY A 48 13.27 -8.11 -21.16
CA GLY A 48 12.76 -9.20 -22.01
C GLY A 48 11.61 -10.02 -21.40
N PHE A 49 11.10 -9.68 -20.24
CA PHE A 49 9.94 -10.38 -19.66
C PHE A 49 8.71 -10.30 -20.58
N PRO A 50 8.12 -11.44 -21.00
CA PRO A 50 7.00 -11.45 -21.92
C PRO A 50 5.72 -10.91 -21.27
N ILE A 51 5.19 -9.81 -21.83
CA ILE A 51 3.97 -9.15 -21.33
C ILE A 51 2.93 -9.13 -22.43
N HIS A 52 1.71 -9.52 -22.07
CA HIS A 52 0.51 -9.35 -22.88
C HIS A 52 -0.29 -8.18 -22.33
N ILE A 53 -0.64 -7.25 -23.20
CA ILE A 53 -1.32 -6.01 -22.81
C ILE A 53 -2.75 -6.05 -23.32
N TYR A 54 -3.71 -5.68 -22.47
CA TYR A 54 -5.10 -5.48 -22.84
C TYR A 54 -5.50 -4.02 -22.65
N ASP A 55 -6.54 -3.62 -23.37
CA ASP A 55 -7.19 -2.34 -23.24
C ASP A 55 -8.60 -2.54 -22.68
N VAL A 56 -9.08 -1.59 -21.90
CA VAL A 56 -10.42 -1.60 -21.32
C VAL A 56 -11.27 -0.54 -22.00
N LEU A 57 -12.45 -0.93 -22.45
CA LEU A 57 -13.47 0.00 -22.94
C LEU A 57 -14.25 0.55 -21.73
N ASP A 58 -14.70 1.78 -21.84
CA ASP A 58 -15.60 2.35 -20.85
C ASP A 58 -16.91 1.54 -20.81
N PRO A 59 -17.39 1.20 -19.60
CA PRO A 59 -18.65 0.48 -19.48
C PRO A 59 -19.81 1.33 -19.98
N PRO A 60 -20.85 0.70 -20.59
CA PRO A 60 -22.07 1.41 -20.89
C PRO A 60 -22.71 1.93 -19.60
N PRO A 61 -23.54 2.98 -19.67
CA PRO A 61 -24.31 3.46 -18.53
C PRO A 61 -25.08 2.31 -17.87
N SER A 62 -24.96 2.17 -16.57
CA SER A 62 -25.59 1.12 -15.78
C SER A 62 -26.12 1.68 -14.47
N HIS A 63 -26.94 0.90 -13.77
CA HIS A 63 -27.37 1.26 -12.43
C HIS A 63 -26.16 1.52 -11.53
N PRO A 64 -26.13 2.55 -10.66
CA PRO A 64 -24.98 2.91 -9.84
C PRO A 64 -24.34 1.72 -9.10
N TYR A 65 -25.16 0.82 -8.56
CA TYR A 65 -24.69 -0.39 -7.85
C TYR A 65 -24.02 -1.44 -8.75
N LEU A 66 -24.21 -1.35 -10.07
CA LEU A 66 -23.60 -2.27 -11.04
C LEU A 66 -22.31 -1.74 -11.66
N VAL A 67 -21.96 -0.49 -11.43
CA VAL A 67 -20.79 0.15 -12.07
C VAL A 67 -19.52 -0.65 -11.84
N GLN A 68 -19.20 -0.99 -10.59
CA GLN A 68 -18.01 -1.74 -10.23
C GLN A 68 -18.04 -3.17 -10.82
N THR A 69 -19.19 -3.83 -10.73
CA THR A 69 -19.38 -5.18 -11.29
C THR A 69 -19.25 -5.17 -12.81
N SER A 70 -19.86 -4.20 -13.49
CA SER A 70 -19.76 -4.06 -14.95
C SER A 70 -18.31 -3.82 -15.39
N GLN A 71 -17.59 -2.93 -14.71
CA GLN A 71 -16.18 -2.68 -14.98
C GLN A 71 -15.32 -3.95 -14.79
N ALA A 72 -15.59 -4.73 -13.75
CA ALA A 72 -14.87 -5.98 -13.51
C ALA A 72 -15.13 -7.02 -14.60
N ILE A 73 -16.39 -7.17 -15.05
CA ILE A 73 -16.75 -8.08 -16.14
C ILE A 73 -16.05 -7.66 -17.43
N ILE A 74 -16.05 -6.38 -17.78
CA ILE A 74 -15.41 -5.86 -18.99
C ILE A 74 -13.90 -6.14 -18.98
N ARG A 75 -13.22 -5.94 -17.83
CA ARG A 75 -11.80 -6.29 -17.69
C ARG A 75 -11.55 -7.77 -17.85
N GLY A 76 -12.33 -8.60 -17.19
CA GLY A 76 -12.25 -10.05 -17.35
C GLY A 76 -12.40 -10.48 -18.80
N LEU A 77 -13.40 -9.94 -19.50
CA LEU A 77 -13.63 -10.21 -20.92
C LEU A 77 -12.49 -9.70 -21.81
N ALA A 78 -11.84 -8.59 -21.48
CA ALA A 78 -10.68 -8.08 -22.21
C ALA A 78 -9.45 -8.99 -22.10
N VAL A 79 -9.32 -9.73 -21.00
CA VAL A 79 -8.23 -10.70 -20.79
C VAL A 79 -8.47 -12.01 -21.56
N VAL A 80 -9.72 -12.46 -21.70
CA VAL A 80 -10.10 -13.75 -22.34
C VAL A 80 -9.48 -13.98 -23.72
N PRO A 81 -9.44 -13.03 -24.66
CA PRO A 81 -8.80 -13.24 -25.97
C PRO A 81 -7.30 -13.58 -25.86
N ILE A 82 -6.61 -12.97 -24.89
CA ILE A 82 -5.19 -13.25 -24.64
C ILE A 82 -5.03 -14.68 -24.12
N LEU A 83 -5.84 -15.08 -23.15
CA LEU A 83 -5.83 -16.44 -22.58
C LEU A 83 -6.11 -17.49 -23.67
N LYS A 84 -7.14 -17.28 -24.50
CA LYS A 84 -7.49 -18.18 -25.63
C LYS A 84 -6.35 -18.27 -26.64
N ARG A 85 -5.70 -17.16 -26.99
CA ARG A 85 -4.54 -17.15 -27.89
C ARG A 85 -3.38 -17.94 -27.32
N LEU A 86 -3.04 -17.78 -26.04
CA LEU A 86 -2.00 -18.56 -25.36
C LEU A 86 -2.31 -20.06 -25.45
N ARG A 87 -3.54 -20.45 -25.17
CA ARG A 87 -4.00 -21.84 -25.29
C ARG A 87 -3.87 -22.38 -26.70
N THR A 88 -4.30 -21.63 -27.69
CA THR A 88 -4.19 -22.04 -29.12
C THR A 88 -2.74 -22.19 -29.57
N GLN A 89 -1.82 -21.39 -28.98
CA GLN A 89 -0.38 -21.51 -29.24
C GLN A 89 0.29 -22.67 -28.48
N GLY A 90 -0.48 -23.49 -27.74
CA GLY A 90 0.06 -24.58 -26.94
C GLY A 90 0.77 -24.14 -25.65
N TRP A 91 0.66 -22.85 -25.28
CA TRP A 91 1.22 -22.38 -24.03
C TRP A 91 0.15 -22.50 -22.93
N LEU A 92 0.22 -23.60 -22.18
CA LEU A 92 -0.69 -23.90 -21.07
C LEU A 92 0.04 -23.60 -19.77
N PRO A 93 -0.43 -22.67 -18.94
CA PRO A 93 0.17 -22.41 -17.64
C PRO A 93 -0.09 -23.56 -16.67
N ASP A 94 0.93 -23.98 -15.94
CA ASP A 94 0.76 -24.88 -14.78
C ASP A 94 0.12 -24.09 -13.63
N ILE A 95 0.48 -22.80 -13.51
CA ILE A 95 0.05 -21.91 -12.45
C ILE A 95 -0.37 -20.55 -13.02
N ILE A 96 -1.49 -20.03 -12.53
CA ILE A 96 -1.90 -18.66 -12.74
C ILE A 96 -1.93 -17.94 -11.39
N TYR A 97 -1.13 -16.87 -11.24
CA TYR A 97 -1.17 -16.03 -10.06
C TYR A 97 -1.77 -14.69 -10.41
N ALA A 98 -2.99 -14.44 -9.96
CA ALA A 98 -3.79 -13.28 -10.33
C ALA A 98 -4.16 -12.41 -9.13
N HIS A 99 -4.24 -11.11 -9.36
CA HIS A 99 -4.88 -10.17 -8.44
C HIS A 99 -6.36 -10.02 -8.83
N PRO A 100 -7.33 -10.46 -8.02
CA PRO A 100 -8.75 -10.49 -8.41
C PRO A 100 -9.45 -9.13 -8.27
N GLY A 101 -8.76 -8.11 -7.80
CA GLY A 101 -9.35 -6.84 -7.32
C GLY A 101 -10.14 -6.04 -8.35
N TRP A 102 -9.92 -6.28 -9.65
CA TRP A 102 -10.55 -5.46 -10.70
C TRP A 102 -11.26 -6.28 -11.79
N GLY A 103 -11.28 -7.63 -11.68
CA GLY A 103 -12.04 -8.51 -12.54
C GLY A 103 -11.24 -9.37 -13.52
N GLU A 104 -9.93 -9.15 -13.67
CA GLU A 104 -9.06 -9.91 -14.60
C GLU A 104 -9.06 -11.42 -14.32
N ALA A 105 -9.38 -11.81 -13.09
CA ALA A 105 -9.37 -13.19 -12.65
C ALA A 105 -10.69 -13.95 -12.91
N LEU A 106 -11.73 -13.28 -13.43
CA LEU A 106 -13.09 -13.84 -13.49
C LEU A 106 -13.23 -15.11 -14.34
N TYR A 107 -12.47 -15.23 -15.43
CA TYR A 107 -12.68 -16.29 -16.44
C TYR A 107 -11.45 -17.20 -16.61
N LEU A 108 -10.62 -17.33 -15.59
CA LEU A 108 -9.37 -18.10 -15.68
C LEU A 108 -9.65 -19.61 -15.77
N ARG A 109 -10.56 -20.10 -14.96
CA ARG A 109 -10.94 -21.53 -14.90
C ARG A 109 -11.60 -22.02 -16.17
N GLU A 110 -12.42 -21.18 -16.81
CA GLU A 110 -13.12 -21.50 -18.06
C GLU A 110 -12.16 -21.65 -19.24
N VAL A 111 -11.02 -20.94 -19.20
CA VAL A 111 -10.01 -21.04 -20.28
C VAL A 111 -8.93 -22.08 -19.96
N PHE A 112 -8.49 -22.16 -18.71
CA PHE A 112 -7.45 -23.08 -18.24
C PHE A 112 -7.97 -23.93 -17.07
N PRO A 113 -8.81 -24.94 -17.36
CA PRO A 113 -9.44 -25.75 -16.30
C PRO A 113 -8.44 -26.51 -15.42
N ASP A 114 -7.31 -26.91 -15.99
CA ASP A 114 -6.29 -27.72 -15.31
C ASP A 114 -5.20 -26.86 -14.61
N ALA A 115 -5.16 -25.54 -14.87
CA ALA A 115 -4.20 -24.67 -14.23
C ALA A 115 -4.53 -24.47 -12.75
N ARG A 116 -3.50 -24.47 -11.91
CA ARG A 116 -3.65 -24.09 -10.50
C ARG A 116 -3.78 -22.59 -10.38
N ILE A 117 -4.88 -22.09 -9.81
CA ILE A 117 -5.20 -20.68 -9.70
C ILE A 117 -4.87 -20.18 -8.28
N LEU A 118 -3.88 -19.29 -8.20
CA LEU A 118 -3.52 -18.57 -6.99
C LEU A 118 -4.05 -17.14 -7.07
N HIS A 119 -4.69 -16.68 -5.99
CA HIS A 119 -5.11 -15.28 -5.90
C HIS A 119 -4.32 -14.52 -4.84
N TYR A 120 -3.93 -13.27 -5.18
CA TYR A 120 -3.46 -12.31 -4.22
C TYR A 120 -4.67 -11.69 -3.51
N CYS A 121 -4.96 -12.19 -2.31
CA CYS A 121 -6.11 -11.79 -1.50
C CYS A 121 -5.79 -10.51 -0.72
N GLU A 122 -5.79 -9.36 -1.42
CA GLU A 122 -5.45 -8.08 -0.82
C GLU A 122 -6.54 -7.56 0.08
N TYR A 123 -7.79 -7.56 -0.39
CA TYR A 123 -8.89 -6.94 0.33
C TYR A 123 -10.26 -7.50 -0.08
N TYR A 124 -11.15 -7.60 0.90
CA TYR A 124 -12.56 -7.90 0.71
C TYR A 124 -13.37 -6.92 1.53
N TYR A 125 -14.30 -6.20 0.93
CA TYR A 125 -15.03 -5.11 1.56
C TYR A 125 -16.10 -5.63 2.53
N ARG A 126 -16.14 -5.03 3.74
CA ARG A 126 -17.16 -5.31 4.74
C ARG A 126 -17.83 -4.02 5.19
N PRO A 127 -19.12 -4.08 5.60
CA PRO A 127 -19.87 -2.89 5.98
C PRO A 127 -19.41 -2.27 7.31
N TYR A 128 -18.75 -3.05 8.17
CA TYR A 128 -18.34 -2.61 9.50
C TYR A 128 -16.92 -3.06 9.84
N GLY A 129 -16.25 -2.27 10.66
CA GLY A 129 -14.89 -2.57 11.14
C GLY A 129 -13.77 -2.35 10.11
N GLN A 130 -14.10 -1.72 9.00
CA GLN A 130 -13.17 -1.34 7.93
C GLN A 130 -13.26 0.17 7.63
N ASP A 131 -12.89 0.54 6.43
CA ASP A 131 -12.79 1.91 5.94
C ASP A 131 -14.13 2.65 5.81
N ILE A 132 -15.20 1.93 5.43
CA ILE A 132 -16.51 2.55 5.21
C ILE A 132 -17.10 3.03 6.54
N GLY A 133 -17.42 4.32 6.60
CA GLY A 133 -18.02 4.95 7.80
C GLY A 133 -17.08 5.04 9.02
N PHE A 134 -15.77 4.83 8.81
CA PHE A 134 -14.79 4.92 9.89
C PHE A 134 -14.62 6.36 10.41
N ASP A 135 -14.54 7.32 9.50
CA ASP A 135 -14.30 8.72 9.85
C ASP A 135 -15.62 9.50 9.83
N PRO A 136 -16.08 10.01 10.99
CA PRO A 136 -17.33 10.76 11.06
C PRO A 136 -17.28 12.11 10.33
N GLU A 137 -16.09 12.68 10.08
CA GLU A 137 -15.94 13.91 9.30
C GLU A 137 -16.17 13.67 7.80
N TYR A 138 -15.94 12.42 7.35
CA TYR A 138 -16.14 11.99 5.95
C TYR A 138 -17.15 10.84 5.88
N PRO A 139 -18.42 11.09 6.25
CA PRO A 139 -19.41 10.03 6.39
C PRO A 139 -19.71 9.36 5.05
N SER A 140 -20.02 8.08 5.11
CA SER A 140 -20.55 7.32 4.00
C SER A 140 -22.08 7.48 3.95
N SER A 141 -22.67 7.49 2.75
CA SER A 141 -24.14 7.46 2.62
C SER A 141 -24.69 6.09 3.04
N GLU A 142 -25.96 6.02 3.39
CA GLU A 142 -26.64 4.74 3.66
C GLU A 142 -26.55 3.81 2.43
N ASP A 143 -26.68 4.35 1.24
CA ASP A 143 -26.52 3.61 -0.01
C ASP A 143 -25.13 2.99 -0.18
N ALA A 144 -24.10 3.55 0.42
CA ALA A 144 -22.72 3.03 0.31
C ALA A 144 -22.60 1.59 0.84
N LEU A 145 -23.41 1.21 1.84
CA LEU A 145 -23.44 -0.16 2.36
C LEU A 145 -24.07 -1.14 1.35
N LEU A 146 -25.11 -0.70 0.63
CA LEU A 146 -25.76 -1.49 -0.41
C LEU A 146 -24.84 -1.63 -1.64
N GLU A 147 -24.21 -0.55 -2.07
CA GLU A 147 -23.19 -0.56 -3.13
C GLU A 147 -22.03 -1.50 -2.77
N LEU A 148 -21.59 -1.49 -1.52
CA LEU A 148 -20.51 -2.33 -1.03
C LEU A 148 -20.83 -3.81 -1.23
N HIS A 149 -22.06 -4.23 -0.97
CA HIS A 149 -22.48 -5.61 -1.15
C HIS A 149 -22.33 -6.07 -2.60
N THR A 150 -22.79 -5.26 -3.54
CA THR A 150 -22.67 -5.56 -4.97
C THR A 150 -21.25 -5.39 -5.50
N ARG A 151 -20.45 -4.51 -4.91
CA ARG A 151 -19.02 -4.35 -5.22
C ARG A 151 -18.21 -5.63 -5.03
N ASN A 152 -18.59 -6.48 -4.08
CA ASN A 152 -17.92 -7.76 -3.81
C ASN A 152 -18.25 -8.87 -4.82
N THR A 153 -19.13 -8.66 -5.78
CA THR A 153 -19.60 -9.70 -6.74
C THR A 153 -18.44 -10.37 -7.46
N HIS A 154 -17.52 -9.59 -8.06
CA HIS A 154 -16.39 -10.16 -8.79
C HIS A 154 -15.34 -10.80 -7.87
N HIS A 155 -15.20 -10.33 -6.61
CA HIS A 155 -14.36 -10.98 -5.61
C HIS A 155 -14.90 -12.36 -5.27
N LEU A 156 -16.23 -12.51 -5.02
CA LEU A 156 -16.85 -13.79 -4.71
C LEU A 156 -16.69 -14.79 -5.85
N LEU A 157 -16.95 -14.37 -7.09
CA LEU A 157 -16.79 -15.23 -8.28
C LEU A 157 -15.32 -15.68 -8.45
N SER A 158 -14.37 -14.77 -8.18
CA SER A 158 -12.95 -15.12 -8.22
C SER A 158 -12.55 -16.10 -7.11
N LEU A 159 -13.10 -15.94 -5.88
CA LEU A 159 -12.83 -16.85 -4.77
C LEU A 159 -13.34 -18.28 -5.04
N GLU A 160 -14.43 -18.43 -5.79
CA GLU A 160 -14.97 -19.74 -6.18
C GLU A 160 -13.97 -20.53 -7.01
N SER A 161 -13.30 -19.89 -7.97
CA SER A 161 -12.32 -20.53 -8.86
C SER A 161 -10.92 -20.69 -8.24
N MET A 162 -10.68 -20.13 -7.05
CA MET A 162 -9.38 -20.09 -6.38
C MET A 162 -9.01 -21.43 -5.73
N ASP A 163 -7.82 -21.94 -6.04
CA ASP A 163 -7.25 -23.10 -5.36
C ASP A 163 -6.52 -22.67 -4.07
N LEU A 164 -5.76 -21.55 -4.13
CA LEU A 164 -5.02 -21.01 -3.00
C LEU A 164 -5.04 -19.46 -3.03
N GLY A 165 -5.27 -18.84 -1.88
CA GLY A 165 -5.12 -17.41 -1.66
C GLY A 165 -3.86 -17.08 -0.86
N ILE A 166 -3.22 -15.95 -1.19
CA ILE A 166 -2.15 -15.36 -0.38
C ILE A 166 -2.58 -13.96 0.02
N SER A 167 -2.59 -13.69 1.32
CA SER A 167 -2.92 -12.37 1.88
C SER A 167 -1.74 -11.82 2.67
N PRO A 168 -1.43 -10.53 2.56
CA PRO A 168 -0.21 -9.97 3.18
C PRO A 168 -0.27 -9.89 4.70
N THR A 169 -1.48 -9.82 5.30
CA THR A 169 -1.66 -9.71 6.76
C THR A 169 -2.79 -10.61 7.26
N ARG A 170 -2.79 -10.93 8.55
CA ARG A 170 -3.87 -11.69 9.19
C ARG A 170 -5.17 -10.89 9.16
N TRP A 171 -5.10 -9.60 9.43
CA TRP A 171 -6.26 -8.73 9.38
C TRP A 171 -6.89 -8.71 7.98
N GLN A 172 -6.10 -8.58 6.92
CA GLN A 172 -6.61 -8.61 5.55
C GLN A 172 -7.26 -9.98 5.22
N LYS A 173 -6.63 -11.10 5.63
CA LYS A 173 -7.24 -12.43 5.51
C LYS A 173 -8.61 -12.50 6.20
N GLN A 174 -8.74 -11.94 7.41
CA GLN A 174 -9.98 -11.95 8.19
C GLN A 174 -11.10 -11.13 7.53
N CYS A 175 -10.77 -10.22 6.61
CA CYS A 175 -11.78 -9.51 5.81
C CYS A 175 -12.55 -10.43 4.87
N PHE A 176 -11.94 -11.53 4.40
CA PHE A 176 -12.57 -12.47 3.47
C PHE A 176 -13.67 -13.31 4.14
N PRO A 177 -14.67 -13.81 3.37
CA PRO A 177 -15.71 -14.67 3.90
C PRO A 177 -15.13 -15.94 4.56
N ASN A 178 -15.68 -16.34 5.69
CA ASN A 178 -15.18 -17.49 6.48
C ASN A 178 -15.05 -18.78 5.65
N ALA A 179 -15.96 -19.00 4.69
CA ALA A 179 -15.94 -20.16 3.80
C ALA A 179 -14.65 -20.31 2.99
N TYR A 180 -13.93 -19.21 2.73
CA TYR A 180 -12.70 -19.23 1.93
C TYR A 180 -11.43 -19.01 2.74
N GLN A 181 -11.51 -18.63 4.01
CA GLN A 181 -10.34 -18.32 4.82
C GLN A 181 -9.38 -19.50 5.00
N ASN A 182 -9.89 -20.74 4.99
CA ASN A 182 -9.06 -21.94 5.05
C ASN A 182 -8.16 -22.12 3.82
N LYS A 183 -8.56 -21.59 2.67
CA LYS A 183 -7.74 -21.57 1.43
C LYS A 183 -6.73 -20.41 1.40
N ILE A 184 -6.81 -19.44 2.33
CA ILE A 184 -5.95 -18.24 2.31
C ILE A 184 -4.81 -18.40 3.31
N GLN A 185 -3.57 -18.29 2.82
CA GLN A 185 -2.35 -18.25 3.62
C GLN A 185 -1.94 -16.79 3.87
N VAL A 186 -1.35 -16.53 5.04
CA VAL A 186 -0.82 -15.20 5.36
C VAL A 186 0.67 -15.17 5.07
N ILE A 187 1.05 -14.48 4.01
CA ILE A 187 2.45 -14.28 3.63
C ILE A 187 2.58 -12.86 3.06
N HIS A 188 3.38 -12.02 3.71
CA HIS A 188 3.62 -10.65 3.25
C HIS A 188 4.48 -10.61 1.98
N ASP A 189 4.38 -9.51 1.21
CA ASP A 189 5.15 -9.32 -0.03
C ASP A 189 6.66 -9.26 0.21
N GLY A 190 7.04 -8.81 1.41
CA GLY A 190 8.43 -8.66 1.82
C GLY A 190 8.99 -7.26 1.60
N ILE A 191 9.98 -6.93 2.43
CA ILE A 191 10.77 -5.70 2.31
C ILE A 191 12.23 -6.12 2.06
N ASP A 192 12.85 -5.56 1.05
CA ASP A 192 14.30 -5.73 0.82
C ASP A 192 15.09 -4.96 1.90
N THR A 193 15.33 -5.63 3.02
CA THR A 193 15.98 -5.00 4.20
C THR A 193 17.46 -4.71 3.98
N GLN A 194 18.08 -5.17 2.91
CA GLN A 194 19.43 -4.77 2.52
C GLN A 194 19.40 -3.37 1.91
N ARG A 195 18.48 -3.13 1.01
CA ARG A 195 18.27 -1.84 0.35
C ARG A 195 17.58 -0.83 1.26
N VAL A 196 16.52 -1.27 1.94
CA VAL A 196 15.72 -0.48 2.89
C VAL A 196 16.32 -0.64 4.29
N SER A 197 17.29 0.20 4.58
CA SER A 197 18.11 0.11 5.81
C SER A 197 18.48 1.50 6.30
N PRO A 198 18.83 1.67 7.59
CA PRO A 198 19.38 2.91 8.12
C PRO A 198 20.65 3.31 7.37
N ASP A 199 20.85 4.60 7.23
CA ASP A 199 22.05 5.18 6.65
C ASP A 199 22.38 6.46 7.45
N ALA A 200 23.50 6.44 8.15
CA ALA A 200 23.93 7.58 8.99
C ALA A 200 24.35 8.79 8.16
N THR A 201 24.71 8.57 6.88
CA THR A 201 25.17 9.60 5.95
C THR A 201 24.04 10.17 5.08
N ALA A 202 22.80 9.66 5.27
CA ALA A 202 21.66 10.07 4.48
C ALA A 202 21.39 11.56 4.60
N THR A 203 21.17 12.20 3.45
CA THR A 203 20.80 13.61 3.34
C THR A 203 19.68 13.79 2.31
N LEU A 204 18.96 14.89 2.43
CA LEU A 204 17.91 15.28 1.47
C LEU A 204 18.05 16.77 1.15
N THR A 205 18.22 17.11 -0.12
CA THR A 205 18.23 18.49 -0.57
C THR A 205 16.80 18.88 -0.97
N LEU A 206 16.29 19.95 -0.36
CA LEU A 206 15.01 20.58 -0.69
C LEU A 206 15.11 21.43 -1.96
N ASN A 207 13.96 21.81 -2.53
CA ASN A 207 13.92 22.62 -3.75
C ASN A 207 14.50 24.04 -3.57
N ASN A 208 14.52 24.55 -2.33
CA ASN A 208 15.14 25.84 -1.98
C ASN A 208 16.67 25.74 -1.77
N GLY A 209 17.27 24.57 -1.98
CA GLY A 209 18.71 24.33 -1.79
C GLY A 209 19.11 23.94 -0.36
N GLN A 210 18.20 23.95 0.61
CA GLN A 210 18.48 23.53 1.98
C GLN A 210 18.82 22.04 2.02
N LEU A 211 19.95 21.69 2.64
CA LEU A 211 20.37 20.31 2.89
C LEU A 211 19.94 19.89 4.28
N LEU A 212 19.16 18.81 4.37
CA LEU A 212 18.69 18.22 5.61
C LEU A 212 19.35 16.87 5.84
N SER A 213 19.56 16.52 7.11
CA SER A 213 20.22 15.31 7.56
C SER A 213 19.57 14.74 8.82
N LYS A 214 20.06 13.62 9.30
CA LYS A 214 19.62 13.00 10.56
C LYS A 214 19.88 13.87 11.81
N ASN A 215 20.69 14.93 11.70
CA ASN A 215 20.97 15.86 12.80
C ASN A 215 19.87 16.92 12.97
N ASP A 216 19.00 17.05 11.97
CA ASP A 216 17.90 17.99 11.97
C ASP A 216 16.65 17.34 12.61
N GLU A 217 15.74 18.17 13.13
CA GLU A 217 14.45 17.70 13.64
C GLU A 217 13.46 17.52 12.48
N ILE A 218 13.37 16.31 11.95
CA ILE A 218 12.57 16.01 10.76
C ILE A 218 11.32 15.24 11.13
N ILE A 219 10.15 15.81 10.86
CA ILE A 219 8.86 15.13 10.87
C ILE A 219 8.51 14.77 9.43
N SER A 220 8.27 13.51 9.14
CA SER A 220 7.88 13.06 7.81
C SER A 220 6.49 12.47 7.77
N PHE A 221 5.79 12.75 6.67
CA PHE A 221 4.49 12.16 6.33
C PHE A 221 4.53 11.78 4.85
N VAL A 222 4.27 10.50 4.54
CA VAL A 222 4.39 10.00 3.17
C VAL A 222 3.19 9.17 2.78
N ASN A 223 2.54 9.54 1.68
CA ASN A 223 1.43 8.79 1.11
C ASN A 223 1.43 8.91 -0.42
N ARG A 224 0.68 8.03 -1.09
CA ARG A 224 0.47 8.14 -2.56
C ARG A 224 -0.21 9.45 -2.91
N ASN A 225 -1.27 9.79 -2.16
CA ASN A 225 -2.00 11.05 -2.25
C ASN A 225 -2.33 11.53 -0.83
N LEU A 226 -2.46 12.86 -0.69
CA LEU A 226 -2.74 13.54 0.58
C LEU A 226 -4.26 13.58 0.78
N GLU A 227 -4.79 12.58 1.47
CA GLU A 227 -6.23 12.36 1.63
C GLU A 227 -6.59 11.90 3.06
N PRO A 228 -7.84 12.09 3.52
CA PRO A 228 -8.30 11.69 4.85
C PRO A 228 -8.10 10.22 5.17
N TYR A 229 -8.23 9.35 4.19
CA TYR A 229 -8.01 7.90 4.31
C TYR A 229 -6.68 7.53 4.96
N ARG A 230 -5.68 8.41 4.79
CA ARG A 230 -4.33 8.27 5.36
C ARG A 230 -4.06 9.28 6.47
N GLY A 231 -5.11 9.82 7.08
CA GLY A 231 -5.02 10.72 8.22
C GLY A 231 -4.37 12.07 7.94
N PHE A 232 -4.35 12.52 6.68
CA PHE A 232 -3.71 13.77 6.32
C PHE A 232 -4.29 14.99 7.07
N HIS A 233 -5.60 15.05 7.24
CA HIS A 233 -6.29 16.12 7.97
C HIS A 233 -5.90 16.13 9.46
N VAL A 234 -5.82 14.96 10.10
CA VAL A 234 -5.38 14.84 11.50
C VAL A 234 -3.93 15.27 11.66
N PHE A 235 -3.07 14.83 10.74
CA PHE A 235 -1.67 15.23 10.72
C PHE A 235 -1.51 16.74 10.56
N MET A 236 -2.17 17.36 9.59
CA MET A 236 -2.08 18.80 9.38
C MET A 236 -2.56 19.61 10.59
N ARG A 237 -3.66 19.20 11.22
CA ARG A 237 -4.20 19.84 12.43
C ARG A 237 -3.29 19.70 13.66
N SER A 238 -2.39 18.71 13.67
CA SER A 238 -1.41 18.57 14.76
C SER A 238 -0.24 19.52 14.66
N LEU A 239 0.06 20.04 13.46
CA LEU A 239 1.27 20.80 13.18
C LEU A 239 1.37 22.17 13.89
N PRO A 240 0.31 22.97 14.06
CA PRO A 240 0.43 24.27 14.73
C PRO A 240 1.04 24.17 16.13
N ASP A 241 0.56 23.24 16.93
CA ASP A 241 1.05 23.00 18.29
C ASP A 241 2.49 22.49 18.27
N VAL A 242 2.79 21.51 17.43
CA VAL A 242 4.15 20.95 17.27
C VAL A 242 5.15 22.01 16.85
N LEU A 243 4.85 22.82 15.83
CA LEU A 243 5.76 23.82 15.29
C LEU A 243 5.97 25.01 16.22
N THR A 244 5.01 25.28 17.10
CA THR A 244 5.15 26.28 18.15
C THR A 244 6.13 25.80 19.24
N HIS A 245 6.02 24.54 19.67
CA HIS A 245 6.87 23.98 20.72
C HIS A 245 8.25 23.53 20.22
N ARG A 246 8.37 23.22 18.91
CA ARG A 246 9.61 22.77 18.26
C ARG A 246 10.02 23.74 17.14
N PRO A 247 10.63 24.89 17.48
CA PRO A 247 10.94 25.94 16.48
C PRO A 247 12.00 25.53 15.44
N LYS A 248 12.73 24.45 15.64
CA LYS A 248 13.71 23.90 14.69
C LYS A 248 13.14 22.77 13.81
N ALA A 249 11.97 22.26 14.11
CA ALA A 249 11.39 21.15 13.39
C ALA A 249 11.07 21.54 11.94
N GLN A 250 11.42 20.64 11.01
CA GLN A 250 11.11 20.70 9.60
C GLN A 250 10.10 19.61 9.26
N VAL A 251 9.02 19.94 8.59
CA VAL A 251 7.95 19.02 8.20
C VAL A 251 8.06 18.71 6.73
N LEU A 252 8.28 17.43 6.40
CA LEU A 252 8.44 16.96 5.03
C LEU A 252 7.26 16.08 4.63
N ILE A 253 6.45 16.55 3.69
CA ILE A 253 5.21 15.92 3.25
C ILE A 253 5.36 15.46 1.81
N ALA A 254 5.38 14.15 1.59
CA ALA A 254 5.44 13.57 0.25
C ALA A 254 4.09 12.91 -0.12
N GLY A 255 3.56 13.27 -1.28
CA GLY A 255 2.29 12.76 -1.80
C GLY A 255 1.71 13.65 -2.87
N GLY A 256 0.84 13.10 -3.70
CA GLY A 256 0.11 13.86 -4.73
C GLY A 256 -1.17 14.50 -4.17
N ASP A 257 -1.77 15.39 -4.95
CA ASP A 257 -2.98 16.13 -4.59
C ASP A 257 -4.28 15.46 -5.05
N SER A 258 -4.18 14.28 -5.68
CA SER A 258 -5.34 13.44 -6.06
C SER A 258 -5.85 12.61 -4.88
N VAL A 259 -6.84 11.78 -5.12
CA VAL A 259 -7.31 10.75 -4.17
C VAL A 259 -6.98 9.35 -4.70
N SER A 260 -6.76 8.42 -3.78
CA SER A 260 -6.51 7.00 -4.11
C SER A 260 -7.69 6.11 -3.73
N TYR A 261 -8.34 6.41 -2.63
CA TYR A 261 -9.32 5.52 -1.98
C TYR A 261 -10.61 6.24 -1.61
N GLY A 262 -10.52 7.48 -1.12
CA GLY A 262 -11.65 8.30 -0.73
C GLY A 262 -12.36 8.97 -1.90
N LYS A 263 -13.35 9.79 -1.58
CA LYS A 263 -13.98 10.69 -2.56
C LYS A 263 -13.12 11.95 -2.72
N PRO A 264 -13.03 12.52 -3.93
CA PRO A 264 -12.38 13.82 -4.07
C PRO A 264 -13.16 14.90 -3.31
N PRO A 265 -12.48 15.95 -2.82
CA PRO A 265 -13.16 17.07 -2.21
C PRO A 265 -14.02 17.81 -3.24
N SER A 266 -15.03 18.53 -2.77
CA SER A 266 -15.95 19.30 -3.65
C SER A 266 -15.23 20.39 -4.47
N GLN A 267 -14.14 20.93 -3.92
CA GLN A 267 -13.30 21.93 -4.59
C GLN A 267 -11.83 21.70 -4.25
N GLY A 268 -10.97 21.90 -5.23
CA GLY A 268 -9.52 21.83 -5.08
C GLY A 268 -8.98 20.47 -4.65
N SER A 269 -8.07 20.46 -3.70
CA SER A 269 -7.47 19.27 -3.11
C SER A 269 -7.56 19.32 -1.57
N TYR A 270 -7.43 18.18 -0.91
CA TYR A 270 -7.36 18.13 0.56
C TYR A 270 -6.20 18.95 1.12
N ARG A 271 -5.06 19.03 0.40
CA ARG A 271 -3.97 19.94 0.79
C ARG A 271 -4.43 21.39 0.81
N GLN A 272 -5.12 21.85 -0.22
CA GLN A 272 -5.64 23.22 -0.27
C GLN A 272 -6.66 23.50 0.83
N GLN A 273 -7.54 22.54 1.10
CA GLN A 273 -8.50 22.67 2.19
C GLN A 273 -7.82 22.80 3.55
N MET A 274 -6.85 21.95 3.85
CA MET A 274 -6.12 22.01 5.13
C MET A 274 -5.30 23.30 5.28
N LEU A 275 -4.68 23.76 4.21
CA LEU A 275 -3.95 25.04 4.23
C LEU A 275 -4.88 26.24 4.42
N LEU A 276 -6.10 26.17 3.89
CA LEU A 276 -7.11 27.23 4.10
C LEU A 276 -7.66 27.17 5.54
N GLU A 277 -8.03 25.99 6.02
CA GLU A 277 -8.56 25.78 7.37
C GLU A 277 -7.58 26.26 8.45
N LEU A 278 -6.29 25.99 8.26
CA LEU A 278 -5.25 26.24 9.25
C LEU A 278 -4.41 27.48 8.94
N HIS A 279 -4.88 28.34 8.02
CA HIS A 279 -4.10 29.47 7.48
C HIS A 279 -3.44 30.30 8.59
N ASP A 280 -4.21 30.82 9.53
CA ASP A 280 -3.71 31.75 10.55
C ASP A 280 -2.75 31.05 11.54
N GLN A 281 -2.96 29.77 11.78
CA GLN A 281 -2.14 28.97 12.70
C GLN A 281 -0.83 28.50 12.06
N LEU A 282 -0.85 28.17 10.77
CA LEU A 282 0.34 27.69 10.04
C LEU A 282 1.14 28.79 9.37
N HIS A 283 0.53 29.96 9.09
CA HIS A 283 1.21 31.06 8.40
C HIS A 283 2.58 31.42 9.02
N PRO A 284 2.76 31.50 10.37
CA PRO A 284 4.05 31.79 10.99
C PRO A 284 5.11 30.68 10.81
N HIS A 285 4.72 29.51 10.31
CA HIS A 285 5.55 28.30 10.25
C HIS A 285 5.72 27.74 8.84
N MET A 286 5.16 28.41 7.83
CA MET A 286 5.14 27.92 6.44
C MET A 286 6.52 27.72 5.82
N ASP A 287 7.53 28.45 6.29
CA ASP A 287 8.94 28.27 5.91
C ASP A 287 9.53 26.90 6.30
N ARG A 288 8.90 26.21 7.25
CA ARG A 288 9.30 24.90 7.77
C ARG A 288 8.40 23.74 7.33
N ILE A 289 7.38 24.00 6.50
CA ILE A 289 6.49 22.98 5.96
C ILE A 289 6.76 22.81 4.46
N HIS A 290 7.26 21.63 4.09
CA HIS A 290 7.72 21.36 2.73
C HIS A 290 6.88 20.29 2.07
N PHE A 291 6.05 20.69 1.10
CA PHE A 291 5.30 19.77 0.24
C PHE A 291 6.18 19.31 -0.93
N LEU A 292 6.62 18.08 -0.89
CA LEU A 292 7.58 17.53 -1.86
C LEU A 292 6.91 16.96 -3.12
N GLY A 293 5.56 16.83 -3.12
CA GLY A 293 4.86 16.16 -4.21
C GLY A 293 5.20 14.66 -4.28
N LYS A 294 5.07 14.08 -5.46
CA LYS A 294 5.50 12.70 -5.72
C LYS A 294 7.00 12.68 -5.98
N ILE A 295 7.75 12.00 -5.12
CA ILE A 295 9.21 11.91 -5.18
C ILE A 295 9.69 10.55 -5.69
N PRO A 296 10.86 10.46 -6.35
CA PRO A 296 11.48 9.19 -6.71
C PRO A 296 11.78 8.33 -5.49
N TYR A 297 11.75 6.98 -5.67
CA TYR A 297 11.95 6.03 -4.57
C TYR A 297 13.28 6.22 -3.83
N THR A 298 14.33 6.61 -4.50
CA THR A 298 15.62 6.94 -3.87
C THR A 298 15.52 8.13 -2.90
N LYS A 299 14.85 9.22 -3.31
CA LYS A 299 14.56 10.37 -2.44
C LYS A 299 13.65 9.99 -1.27
N TYR A 300 12.66 9.14 -1.52
CA TYR A 300 11.77 8.62 -0.49
C TYR A 300 12.54 7.85 0.59
N LEU A 301 13.47 6.97 0.23
CA LEU A 301 14.30 6.27 1.21
C LEU A 301 15.19 7.23 2.00
N GLN A 302 15.75 8.28 1.36
CA GLN A 302 16.51 9.30 2.09
C GLN A 302 15.62 10.02 3.11
N LEU A 303 14.40 10.39 2.72
CA LEU A 303 13.43 11.00 3.63
C LEU A 303 13.17 10.14 4.88
N LEU A 304 12.92 8.84 4.71
CA LEU A 304 12.72 7.93 5.85
C LEU A 304 13.97 7.81 6.74
N ARG A 305 15.15 7.74 6.13
CA ARG A 305 16.44 7.61 6.84
C ARG A 305 16.78 8.79 7.73
N ILE A 306 16.43 10.03 7.30
CA ILE A 306 16.68 11.24 8.07
C ILE A 306 15.57 11.56 9.08
N SER A 307 14.43 10.85 9.04
CA SER A 307 13.27 11.16 9.88
C SER A 307 13.55 11.01 11.36
N SER A 308 13.28 12.06 12.13
CA SER A 308 13.27 12.06 13.60
C SER A 308 11.97 11.51 14.14
N ALA A 309 10.86 11.73 13.41
CA ALA A 309 9.54 11.15 13.64
C ALA A 309 8.85 10.92 12.29
N HIS A 310 8.26 9.74 12.08
CA HIS A 310 7.49 9.41 10.88
C HIS A 310 6.04 9.15 11.25
N VAL A 311 5.11 9.91 10.68
CA VAL A 311 3.68 9.72 10.93
C VAL A 311 3.09 8.82 9.85
N TYR A 312 2.51 7.70 10.28
CA TYR A 312 1.81 6.74 9.44
C TYR A 312 0.38 6.52 9.94
N PHE A 313 -0.57 7.22 9.37
CA PHE A 313 -1.98 7.06 9.70
C PHE A 313 -2.72 6.37 8.55
N THR A 314 -3.70 5.55 8.89
CA THR A 314 -4.59 4.89 7.95
C THR A 314 -5.92 4.54 8.61
N TYR A 315 -7.01 4.60 7.86
CA TYR A 315 -8.24 3.92 8.24
C TYR A 315 -7.96 2.42 8.40
N PRO A 316 -8.87 1.62 8.99
CA PRO A 316 -8.78 0.16 8.94
C PRO A 316 -8.87 -0.34 7.49
N PHE A 317 -7.73 -0.38 6.82
CA PHE A 317 -7.57 -0.65 5.39
C PHE A 317 -6.25 -1.39 5.12
N VAL A 318 -5.95 -1.66 3.85
CA VAL A 318 -4.71 -2.30 3.42
C VAL A 318 -3.48 -1.64 4.04
N LEU A 319 -2.66 -2.43 4.71
CA LEU A 319 -1.38 -1.97 5.27
C LEU A 319 -0.41 -1.64 4.14
N SER A 320 0.08 -0.40 4.14
CA SER A 320 1.06 0.02 3.12
C SER A 320 2.46 -0.50 3.44
N TRP A 321 3.21 -0.85 2.40
CA TRP A 321 4.65 -1.16 2.54
C TRP A 321 5.43 -0.03 3.21
N SER A 322 4.97 1.23 3.05
CA SER A 322 5.66 2.40 3.61
C SER A 322 5.80 2.36 5.13
N LEU A 323 4.88 1.71 5.87
CA LEU A 323 5.04 1.48 7.30
C LEU A 323 6.28 0.62 7.59
N LEU A 324 6.37 -0.53 6.92
CA LEU A 324 7.49 -1.45 7.11
C LEU A 324 8.81 -0.86 6.58
N GLU A 325 8.76 -0.09 5.50
CA GLU A 325 9.94 0.60 4.98
C GLU A 325 10.45 1.69 5.94
N ALA A 326 9.55 2.44 6.59
CA ALA A 326 9.92 3.40 7.62
C ALA A 326 10.57 2.71 8.84
N MET A 327 9.96 1.61 9.30
CA MET A 327 10.52 0.78 10.38
C MET A 327 11.88 0.18 9.98
N ALA A 328 12.02 -0.33 8.77
CA ALA A 328 13.27 -0.90 8.25
C ALA A 328 14.39 0.15 8.16
N CYS A 329 14.07 1.40 7.81
CA CYS A 329 15.01 2.52 7.84
C CYS A 329 15.34 3.01 9.27
N GLY A 330 14.69 2.48 10.30
CA GLY A 330 14.86 2.88 11.67
C GLY A 330 14.28 4.26 11.99
N ALA A 331 13.24 4.70 11.28
CA ALA A 331 12.48 5.90 11.64
C ALA A 331 11.59 5.59 12.86
N PRO A 332 11.52 6.46 13.89
CA PRO A 332 10.52 6.35 14.93
C PRO A 332 9.13 6.58 14.33
N VAL A 333 8.28 5.55 14.37
CA VAL A 333 6.96 5.60 13.76
C VAL A 333 5.90 5.94 14.80
N LEU A 334 5.07 6.96 14.48
CA LEU A 334 3.82 7.27 15.16
C LEU A 334 2.69 6.85 14.22
N ALA A 335 1.98 5.80 14.56
CA ALA A 335 1.00 5.17 13.69
C ALA A 335 -0.41 5.23 14.29
N SER A 336 -1.44 5.27 13.44
CA SER A 336 -2.83 5.19 13.91
C SER A 336 -3.10 3.87 14.60
N ARG A 337 -3.80 3.92 15.75
CA ARG A 337 -4.30 2.73 16.46
C ARG A 337 -5.49 2.15 15.70
N THR A 338 -5.19 1.44 14.61
CA THR A 338 -6.17 0.74 13.79
C THR A 338 -5.74 -0.72 13.62
N ALA A 339 -6.70 -1.62 13.52
CA ALA A 339 -6.45 -3.06 13.56
C ALA A 339 -5.34 -3.57 12.62
N PRO A 340 -5.24 -3.13 11.34
CA PRO A 340 -4.13 -3.55 10.49
C PRO A 340 -2.76 -3.07 10.97
N VAL A 341 -2.68 -1.92 11.63
CA VAL A 341 -1.43 -1.35 12.16
C VAL A 341 -1.01 -2.07 13.43
N GLU A 342 -1.97 -2.40 14.30
CA GLU A 342 -1.72 -3.13 15.57
C GLU A 342 -1.17 -4.55 15.34
N GLU A 343 -1.33 -5.12 14.15
CA GLU A 343 -0.69 -6.40 13.80
C GLU A 343 0.85 -6.28 13.72
N VAL A 344 1.36 -5.08 13.45
CA VAL A 344 2.79 -4.82 13.23
C VAL A 344 3.42 -3.99 14.34
N ILE A 345 2.74 -2.92 14.74
CA ILE A 345 3.23 -2.00 15.77
C ILE A 345 2.78 -2.49 17.15
N HIS A 346 3.76 -2.72 18.01
CA HIS A 346 3.58 -2.94 19.44
C HIS A 346 3.94 -1.64 20.16
N ASN A 347 2.94 -1.01 20.76
CA ASN A 347 3.08 0.33 21.36
C ASN A 347 4.28 0.43 22.28
N GLU A 348 5.08 1.51 22.14
CA GLU A 348 6.28 1.82 22.90
C GLU A 348 7.45 0.83 22.73
N LEU A 349 7.25 -0.29 22.05
CA LEU A 349 8.29 -1.27 21.79
C LEU A 349 8.98 -1.02 20.43
N ASN A 350 8.21 -0.94 19.34
CA ASN A 350 8.72 -0.79 17.97
C ASN A 350 8.06 0.36 17.20
N GLY A 351 7.24 1.18 17.87
CA GLY A 351 6.53 2.35 17.38
C GLY A 351 5.54 2.84 18.42
N TYR A 352 4.85 3.91 18.12
CA TYR A 352 3.79 4.46 18.95
C TYR A 352 2.45 4.32 18.26
N LEU A 353 1.44 3.87 19.00
CA LEU A 353 0.05 3.80 18.56
C LEU A 353 -0.71 4.99 19.11
N ILE A 354 -1.27 5.79 18.21
CA ILE A 354 -2.00 7.03 18.50
C ILE A 354 -3.46 6.83 18.09
N ASP A 355 -4.40 7.29 18.90
CA ASP A 355 -5.80 7.33 18.49
C ASP A 355 -5.92 8.13 17.19
N PHE A 356 -6.61 7.55 16.18
CA PHE A 356 -6.69 8.15 14.85
C PHE A 356 -7.30 9.56 14.90
N PHE A 357 -8.25 9.80 15.81
CA PHE A 357 -8.99 11.06 15.93
C PHE A 357 -8.38 12.03 16.95
N SER A 358 -7.34 11.62 17.71
CA SER A 358 -6.75 12.46 18.74
C SER A 358 -5.60 13.32 18.20
N ILE A 359 -5.93 14.51 17.71
CA ILE A 359 -4.95 15.54 17.27
C ILE A 359 -3.99 15.86 18.41
N GLN A 360 -4.50 16.01 19.64
CA GLN A 360 -3.69 16.38 20.81
C GLN A 360 -2.73 15.26 21.23
N GLU A 361 -3.13 13.99 21.12
CA GLU A 361 -2.24 12.87 21.39
C GLU A 361 -1.08 12.83 20.37
N LEU A 362 -1.41 13.03 19.08
CA LEU A 362 -0.40 13.11 18.03
C LEU A 362 0.57 14.27 18.23
N SER A 363 0.08 15.48 18.50
CA SER A 363 0.92 16.67 18.75
C SER A 363 1.89 16.42 19.90
N ARG A 364 1.36 16.00 21.05
CA ARG A 364 2.18 15.74 22.27
C ARG A 364 3.23 14.67 22.01
N LYS A 365 2.84 13.54 21.39
CA LYS A 365 3.79 12.46 21.13
C LYS A 365 4.85 12.87 20.11
N LEU A 366 4.53 13.70 19.11
CA LEU A 366 5.53 14.26 18.18
C LEU A 366 6.53 15.13 18.92
N ILE A 367 6.07 16.02 19.81
CA ILE A 367 6.93 16.88 20.64
C ILE A 367 7.85 16.01 21.53
N ASP A 368 7.30 15.03 22.23
CA ASP A 368 8.04 14.12 23.10
C ASP A 368 9.12 13.34 22.34
N VAL A 369 8.80 12.79 21.16
CA VAL A 369 9.75 12.02 20.34
C VAL A 369 10.88 12.90 19.82
N LEU A 370 10.58 14.14 19.40
CA LEU A 370 11.61 15.08 18.97
C LEU A 370 12.50 15.53 20.13
N ASP A 371 11.93 15.78 21.29
CA ASP A 371 12.68 16.16 22.50
C ASP A 371 13.64 15.05 22.93
N GLN A 372 13.18 13.81 22.83
CA GLN A 372 13.93 12.63 23.22
C GLN A 372 14.68 11.94 22.05
N ALA A 373 14.82 12.58 20.90
CA ALA A 373 15.32 11.94 19.66
C ALA A 373 16.67 11.22 19.82
N LYS A 374 17.52 11.69 20.76
CA LYS A 374 18.84 11.09 21.09
C LYS A 374 18.82 10.20 22.33
N SER A 375 17.69 10.03 22.99
CA SER A 375 17.59 9.22 24.21
C SER A 375 17.79 7.73 23.90
N PRO A 376 18.23 6.93 24.91
CA PRO A 376 18.31 5.47 24.77
C PRO A 376 16.97 4.83 24.42
N VAL A 377 15.85 5.39 24.91
CA VAL A 377 14.49 4.90 24.63
C VAL A 377 14.17 4.97 23.13
N ILE A 378 14.37 6.14 22.50
CA ILE A 378 14.13 6.31 21.06
C ILE A 378 15.12 5.48 20.22
N GLN A 379 16.38 5.34 20.67
CA GLN A 379 17.33 4.47 19.97
C GLN A 379 16.91 2.99 20.04
N ALA A 380 16.44 2.51 21.19
CA ALA A 380 15.91 1.15 21.33
C ALA A 380 14.67 0.94 20.44
N LEU A 381 13.74 1.90 20.42
CA LEU A 381 12.56 1.85 19.57
C LEU A 381 12.93 1.74 18.07
N ARG A 382 13.91 2.53 17.59
CA ARG A 382 14.44 2.47 16.23
C ARG A 382 15.01 1.08 15.88
N MET A 383 15.79 0.51 16.79
CA MET A 383 16.38 -0.82 16.62
C MET A 383 15.30 -1.90 16.59
N ASN A 384 14.35 -1.86 17.52
CA ASN A 384 13.26 -2.83 17.60
C ASN A 384 12.33 -2.75 16.36
N ALA A 385 12.06 -1.53 15.86
CA ALA A 385 11.31 -1.32 14.64
C ALA A 385 11.98 -2.05 13.46
N ARG A 386 13.28 -1.77 13.25
CA ARG A 386 14.05 -2.46 12.20
C ARG A 386 14.09 -3.97 12.42
N GLN A 387 14.40 -4.43 13.63
CA GLN A 387 14.50 -5.86 13.94
C GLN A 387 13.18 -6.59 13.64
N THR A 388 12.04 -5.97 13.96
CA THR A 388 10.72 -6.51 13.62
C THR A 388 10.58 -6.79 12.11
N VAL A 389 11.05 -5.86 11.26
CA VAL A 389 10.97 -6.05 9.80
C VAL A 389 11.97 -7.11 9.32
N VAL A 390 13.20 -7.08 9.84
CA VAL A 390 14.24 -8.07 9.49
C VAL A 390 13.85 -9.49 9.88
N ASP A 391 13.17 -9.68 11.01
CA ASP A 391 12.82 -11.01 11.52
C ASP A 391 11.53 -11.57 10.95
N ARG A 392 10.63 -10.72 10.46
CA ARG A 392 9.27 -11.16 10.06
C ARG A 392 8.92 -10.85 8.61
N TYR A 393 9.51 -9.80 8.04
CA TYR A 393 9.10 -9.24 6.75
C TYR A 393 10.25 -9.12 5.74
N ASP A 394 11.44 -9.65 6.05
CA ASP A 394 12.55 -9.65 5.08
C ASP A 394 12.18 -10.44 3.83
N LEU A 395 12.35 -9.78 2.69
CA LEU A 395 11.99 -10.33 1.38
C LEU A 395 12.75 -11.62 1.08
N GLN A 396 14.06 -11.61 1.25
CA GLN A 396 14.93 -12.72 0.81
C GLN A 396 14.93 -13.89 1.80
N ARG A 397 14.86 -13.58 3.10
CA ARG A 397 14.97 -14.62 4.16
C ARG A 397 13.64 -15.32 4.44
N PHE A 398 12.51 -14.63 4.30
CA PHE A 398 11.22 -15.16 4.74
C PHE A 398 10.14 -15.07 3.66
N CYS A 399 9.83 -13.87 3.15
CA CYS A 399 8.61 -13.68 2.38
C CYS A 399 8.67 -14.36 1.01
N LEU A 400 9.71 -14.12 0.24
CA LEU A 400 9.88 -14.73 -1.08
C LEU A 400 10.01 -16.27 -1.00
N PRO A 401 10.83 -16.86 -0.13
CA PRO A 401 10.88 -18.32 0.02
C PRO A 401 9.53 -18.94 0.40
N GLN A 402 8.78 -18.32 1.33
CA GLN A 402 7.45 -18.82 1.71
C GLN A 402 6.45 -18.74 0.54
N GLN A 403 6.43 -17.63 -0.21
CA GLN A 403 5.59 -17.49 -1.40
C GLN A 403 5.97 -18.53 -2.46
N MET A 404 7.27 -18.71 -2.74
CA MET A 404 7.75 -19.70 -3.68
C MET A 404 7.41 -21.13 -3.26
N GLN A 405 7.52 -21.45 -1.99
CA GLN A 405 7.06 -22.75 -1.47
C GLN A 405 5.58 -22.99 -1.79
N ARG A 406 4.71 -22.00 -1.60
CA ARG A 406 3.26 -22.13 -1.90
C ARG A 406 2.97 -22.18 -3.40
N ILE A 407 3.78 -21.56 -4.23
CA ILE A 407 3.70 -21.69 -5.68
C ILE A 407 4.07 -23.10 -6.11
N MET A 408 5.11 -23.71 -5.52
CA MET A 408 5.63 -25.01 -5.92
C MET A 408 4.89 -26.21 -5.32
N THR A 409 4.28 -26.06 -4.14
CA THR A 409 3.52 -27.18 -3.50
C THR A 409 2.15 -27.30 -4.12
N SER A 410 1.84 -28.45 -4.69
CA SER A 410 0.53 -28.86 -5.21
C SER A 410 -0.55 -28.93 -4.13
#